data_355dcda5b19dc3da6dbfd950d5b380ff
#
_entry.id   355dcda5b19dc3da6dbfd950d5b380ff
#
_cell.length_a   1.000
_cell.length_b   1.000
_cell.length_c   1.000
_cell.angle_alpha   90.00
_cell.angle_beta   90.00
_cell.angle_gamma   90.00
#
_symmetry.space_group_name_H-M   'P 1'
#
loop_
_entity.id
_entity.type
_entity.pdbx_description
1 polymer ?
#
loop_
_entity_poly.entity_id
_entity_poly.type
_entity_poly.pdbx_seq_one_letter_code
_entity_poly.pdbx_strand_id
1 'polypeptide(L)'
;MVRFQGPRANGMPELHSLTPILSALQDRGLNVALVTDGRMSGASGKVPSAIHVTPEAANGGPISKLQDGDILLLDANNGILDVQVTNLESRPSVSANLSDNQYGLGRELFNIFGENVGPTSEGANSIL
;
A
#
# COMPACT_ATOMS: atom_id res chain seq x y z
N MET A 1 1.74 -0.23 8.66
CA MET A 1 1.60 -0.69 7.26
C MET A 1 0.12 -0.75 6.89
N VAL A 2 -0.22 -0.33 5.67
CA VAL A 2 -1.59 -0.42 5.09
C VAL A 2 -1.46 -1.11 3.74
N ARG A 3 -2.20 -2.18 3.50
CA ARG A 3 -2.16 -2.98 2.28
C ARG A 3 -3.54 -3.19 1.68
N PHE A 4 -3.61 -3.74 0.48
CA PHE A 4 -4.84 -3.88 -0.32
C PHE A 4 -5.46 -2.52 -0.66
N GLN A 5 -4.61 -1.52 -0.92
CA GLN A 5 -5.01 -0.20 -1.38
C GLN A 5 -4.43 0.12 -2.76
N GLY A 6 -3.79 -0.88 -3.39
CA GLY A 6 -3.22 -0.74 -4.73
C GLY A 6 -4.26 -0.62 -5.84
N PRO A 7 -3.81 -0.44 -7.09
CA PRO A 7 -4.69 -0.24 -8.25
C PRO A 7 -5.73 -1.34 -8.42
N ARG A 8 -5.30 -2.59 -8.33
CA ARG A 8 -6.16 -3.76 -8.51
C ARG A 8 -7.07 -4.00 -7.30
N ALA A 9 -6.52 -3.84 -6.09
CA ALA A 9 -7.25 -4.13 -4.87
C ALA A 9 -8.39 -3.14 -4.62
N ASN A 10 -8.12 -1.84 -4.79
CA ASN A 10 -9.06 -0.79 -4.37
C ASN A 10 -8.98 0.49 -5.23
N GLY A 11 -8.34 0.46 -6.40
CA GLY A 11 -8.23 1.63 -7.27
C GLY A 11 -7.40 2.78 -6.69
N MET A 12 -6.48 2.50 -5.77
CA MET A 12 -5.59 3.48 -5.13
C MET A 12 -6.31 4.68 -4.50
N PRO A 13 -7.24 4.50 -3.56
CA PRO A 13 -7.86 5.63 -2.89
C PRO A 13 -6.82 6.46 -2.14
N GLU A 14 -7.09 7.74 -1.99
CA GLU A 14 -6.24 8.66 -1.26
C GLU A 14 -6.27 8.37 0.25
N LEU A 15 -5.13 8.06 0.85
CA LEU A 15 -4.99 7.74 2.27
C LEU A 15 -4.69 8.98 3.14
N HIS A 16 -4.95 10.17 2.65
CA HIS A 16 -4.66 11.44 3.33
C HIS A 16 -5.27 11.53 4.74
N SER A 17 -6.39 10.88 5.00
CA SER A 17 -7.02 10.83 6.33
C SER A 17 -6.12 10.26 7.44
N LEU A 18 -5.09 9.49 7.09
CA LEU A 18 -4.09 8.98 8.03
C LEU A 18 -3.08 10.06 8.46
N THR A 19 -2.84 11.07 7.62
CA THR A 19 -1.78 12.05 7.81
C THR A 19 -1.91 12.84 9.11
N PRO A 20 -3.09 13.36 9.50
CA PRO A 20 -3.22 14.10 10.76
C PRO A 20 -2.87 13.27 11.98
N ILE A 21 -3.30 12.00 12.01
CA ILE A 21 -3.04 11.09 13.13
C ILE A 21 -1.55 10.76 13.22
N LEU A 22 -0.93 10.39 12.10
CA LEU A 22 0.51 10.08 12.05
C LEU A 22 1.34 11.31 12.42
N SER A 23 0.95 12.50 11.95
CA SER A 23 1.63 13.75 12.30
C SER A 23 1.53 14.06 13.79
N ALA A 24 0.36 13.85 14.41
CA ALA A 24 0.17 14.04 15.84
C ALA A 24 1.02 13.06 16.68
N LEU A 25 1.21 11.84 16.22
CA LEU A 25 2.10 10.87 16.86
C LEU A 25 3.56 11.32 16.78
N GLN A 26 3.99 11.83 15.62
CA GLN A 26 5.32 12.43 15.46
C GLN A 26 5.53 13.61 16.41
N ASP A 27 4.55 14.49 16.56
CA ASP A 27 4.61 15.65 17.48
C ASP A 27 4.75 15.23 18.94
N ARG A 28 4.30 14.04 19.28
CA ARG A 28 4.48 13.43 20.60
C ARG A 28 5.84 12.75 20.79
N GLY A 29 6.73 12.85 19.79
CA GLY A 29 8.06 12.25 19.82
C GLY A 29 8.12 10.77 19.42
N LEU A 30 7.03 10.22 18.86
CA LEU A 30 7.03 8.87 18.32
C LEU A 30 7.55 8.87 16.88
N ASN A 31 8.47 7.97 16.57
CA ASN A 31 8.92 7.76 15.19
C ASN A 31 7.93 6.84 14.47
N VAL A 32 7.12 7.43 13.62
CA VAL A 32 6.13 6.68 12.83
C VAL A 32 6.38 6.87 11.33
N ALA A 33 6.06 5.84 10.56
CA ALA A 33 6.15 5.87 9.09
C ALA A 33 4.96 5.12 8.49
N LEU A 34 4.65 5.38 7.22
CA LEU A 34 3.66 4.64 6.45
C LEU A 34 4.36 3.80 5.38
N VAL A 35 3.95 2.54 5.27
CA VAL A 35 4.29 1.67 4.13
C VAL A 35 2.98 1.15 3.53
N THR A 36 2.77 1.35 2.23
CA THR A 36 1.51 0.99 1.57
C THR A 36 1.67 0.71 0.08
N ASP A 37 0.89 -0.21 -0.45
CA ASP A 37 0.70 -0.42 -1.89
C ASP A 37 -0.27 0.61 -2.51
N GLY A 38 -0.95 1.40 -1.66
CA GLY A 38 -1.78 2.53 -2.05
C GLY A 38 -1.00 3.83 -2.21
N ARG A 39 -1.71 4.95 -2.16
CA ARG A 39 -1.13 6.30 -2.26
C ARG A 39 -1.53 7.17 -1.07
N MET A 40 -0.70 8.14 -0.79
CA MET A 40 -0.99 9.18 0.20
C MET A 40 -0.41 10.51 -0.29
N SER A 41 -1.21 11.58 -0.21
CA SER A 41 -0.70 12.92 -0.48
C SER A 41 0.37 13.30 0.53
N GLY A 42 1.56 13.63 0.03
CA GLY A 42 2.72 14.00 0.81
C GLY A 42 2.81 15.49 1.12
N ALA A 43 1.69 16.21 1.16
CA ALA A 43 1.65 17.67 1.23
C ALA A 43 2.47 18.27 2.39
N SER A 44 2.62 17.56 3.51
CA SER A 44 3.42 18.05 4.63
C SER A 44 4.88 17.57 4.62
N GLY A 45 5.17 16.46 3.95
CA GLY A 45 6.49 15.81 4.02
C GLY A 45 6.92 15.38 5.42
N LYS A 46 6.05 15.47 6.41
CA LYS A 46 6.36 15.29 7.83
C LYS A 46 6.48 13.81 8.21
N VAL A 47 5.66 12.96 7.61
CA VAL A 47 5.65 11.53 7.89
C VAL A 47 6.41 10.79 6.81
N PRO A 48 7.50 10.09 7.13
CA PRO A 48 8.18 9.23 6.17
C PRO A 48 7.21 8.19 5.61
N SER A 49 7.16 8.06 4.29
CA SER A 49 6.19 7.17 3.65
C SER A 49 6.79 6.48 2.44
N ALA A 50 6.70 5.14 2.42
CA ALA A 50 6.89 4.34 1.23
C ALA A 50 5.49 4.03 0.66
N ILE A 51 5.15 4.67 -0.43
CA ILE A 51 3.87 4.52 -1.14
C ILE A 51 4.08 3.81 -2.48
N HIS A 52 2.99 3.38 -3.11
CA HIS A 52 3.02 2.66 -4.39
C HIS A 52 3.90 1.40 -4.36
N VAL A 53 3.97 0.72 -3.21
CA VAL A 53 4.75 -0.51 -3.08
C VAL A 53 4.24 -1.56 -4.06
N THR A 54 5.14 -2.07 -4.88
CA THR A 54 4.81 -3.01 -5.97
C THR A 54 5.75 -4.23 -5.92
N PRO A 55 5.25 -5.43 -6.26
CA PRO A 55 3.86 -5.78 -6.56
C PRO A 55 2.92 -5.55 -5.37
N GLU A 56 1.69 -5.08 -5.65
CA GLU A 56 0.68 -4.86 -4.60
C GLU A 56 0.24 -6.17 -3.91
N ALA A 57 -0.39 -6.04 -2.75
CA ALA A 57 -0.82 -7.20 -1.96
C ALA A 57 -1.81 -8.10 -2.71
N ALA A 58 -2.73 -7.54 -3.50
CA ALA A 58 -3.70 -8.31 -4.30
C ALA A 58 -3.05 -9.13 -5.41
N ASN A 59 -1.85 -8.76 -5.84
CA ASN A 59 -1.03 -9.49 -6.81
C ASN A 59 0.00 -10.43 -6.13
N GLY A 60 -0.16 -10.70 -4.83
CA GLY A 60 0.74 -11.58 -4.09
C GLY A 60 2.13 -10.98 -3.81
N GLY A 61 2.28 -9.68 -3.93
CA GLY A 61 3.53 -8.99 -3.61
C GLY A 61 4.00 -9.23 -2.17
N PRO A 62 5.28 -9.02 -1.87
CA PRO A 62 5.87 -9.26 -0.53
C PRO A 62 5.08 -8.61 0.60
N ILE A 63 4.48 -7.45 0.36
CA ILE A 63 3.64 -6.75 1.34
C ILE A 63 2.45 -7.59 1.82
N SER A 64 1.96 -8.56 1.02
CA SER A 64 0.88 -9.47 1.40
C SER A 64 1.30 -10.50 2.45
N LYS A 65 2.60 -10.76 2.59
CA LYS A 65 3.16 -11.78 3.48
C LYS A 65 3.62 -11.24 4.82
N LEU A 66 3.65 -9.92 4.97
CA LEU A 66 4.07 -9.25 6.20
C LEU A 66 3.07 -9.47 7.33
N GLN A 67 3.59 -9.59 8.55
CA GLN A 67 2.82 -9.79 9.77
C GLN A 67 3.18 -8.74 10.82
N ASP A 68 2.29 -8.55 11.79
CA ASP A 68 2.58 -7.67 12.92
C ASP A 68 3.81 -8.18 13.69
N GLY A 69 4.73 -7.27 13.97
CA GLY A 69 6.01 -7.57 14.60
C GLY A 69 7.17 -7.75 13.61
N ASP A 70 6.93 -7.84 12.31
CA ASP A 70 8.00 -7.84 11.32
C ASP A 70 8.73 -6.50 11.28
N ILE A 71 10.05 -6.56 11.14
CA ILE A 71 10.90 -5.38 11.05
C ILE A 71 11.10 -5.00 9.60
N LEU A 72 10.74 -3.74 9.27
CA LEU A 72 11.02 -3.13 7.97
C LEU A 72 12.08 -2.03 8.14
N LEU A 73 13.03 -2.00 7.24
CA LEU A 73 13.96 -0.91 7.09
C LEU A 73 13.42 0.07 6.04
N LEU A 74 13.12 1.29 6.47
CA LEU A 74 12.78 2.40 5.57
C LEU A 74 13.87 3.47 5.70
N ASP A 75 14.76 3.54 4.72
CA ASP A 75 15.81 4.56 4.62
C ASP A 75 15.50 5.46 3.43
N ALA A 76 14.85 6.58 3.70
CA ALA A 76 14.47 7.55 2.68
C ALA A 76 15.67 8.26 2.05
N ASN A 77 16.80 8.37 2.76
CA ASN A 77 17.99 9.06 2.24
C ASN A 77 18.69 8.21 1.16
N ASN A 78 18.70 6.90 1.36
CA ASN A 78 19.33 5.96 0.43
C ASN A 78 18.32 5.29 -0.51
N GLY A 79 17.02 5.60 -0.39
CA GLY A 79 15.97 5.01 -1.22
C GLY A 79 15.76 3.52 -0.96
N ILE A 80 15.95 3.06 0.28
CA ILE A 80 15.87 1.65 0.63
C ILE A 80 14.56 1.39 1.37
N LEU A 81 13.82 0.38 0.91
CA LEU A 81 12.74 -0.28 1.63
C LEU A 81 13.05 -1.78 1.64
N ASP A 82 13.29 -2.34 2.80
CA ASP A 82 13.67 -3.75 2.94
C ASP A 82 12.96 -4.41 4.11
N VAL A 83 12.85 -5.75 4.07
CA VAL A 83 12.21 -6.56 5.10
C VAL A 83 13.28 -7.38 5.81
N GLN A 84 13.44 -7.16 7.11
CA GLN A 84 14.41 -7.87 7.95
C GLN A 84 13.83 -9.21 8.47
N VAL A 85 13.34 -10.04 7.54
CA VAL A 85 12.71 -11.33 7.83
C VAL A 85 13.29 -12.41 6.94
N THR A 86 13.84 -13.47 7.53
CA THR A 86 14.55 -14.53 6.80
C THR A 86 13.68 -15.51 6.04
N ASN A 87 12.40 -15.59 6.36
CA ASN A 87 11.47 -16.59 5.81
C ASN A 87 10.27 -16.00 5.05
N LEU A 88 10.37 -14.76 4.59
CA LEU A 88 9.26 -14.04 3.95
C LEU A 88 8.71 -14.81 2.74
N GLU A 89 9.59 -15.33 1.90
CA GLU A 89 9.19 -16.03 0.67
C GLU A 89 8.35 -17.29 0.93
N SER A 90 8.62 -18.00 2.02
CA SER A 90 7.88 -19.21 2.39
C SER A 90 6.54 -18.94 3.07
N ARG A 91 6.24 -17.69 3.44
CA ARG A 91 4.99 -17.35 4.10
C ARG A 91 3.83 -17.31 3.09
N PRO A 92 2.65 -17.79 3.49
CA PRO A 92 1.46 -17.59 2.67
C PRO A 92 1.10 -16.10 2.56
N SER A 93 0.63 -15.69 1.40
CA SER A 93 0.02 -14.37 1.23
C SER A 93 -1.29 -14.30 2.02
N VAL A 94 -1.49 -13.21 2.75
CA VAL A 94 -2.79 -12.90 3.34
C VAL A 94 -3.73 -12.48 2.22
N SER A 95 -4.98 -12.88 2.30
CA SER A 95 -6.06 -12.41 1.43
C SER A 95 -6.96 -11.43 2.18
N ALA A 96 -7.57 -10.52 1.45
CA ALA A 96 -8.63 -9.65 1.96
C ALA A 96 -9.94 -9.92 1.21
N ASN A 97 -11.06 -9.80 1.91
CA ASN A 97 -12.36 -9.76 1.25
C ASN A 97 -12.54 -8.36 0.64
N LEU A 98 -12.50 -8.28 -0.67
CA LEU A 98 -12.64 -7.03 -1.42
C LEU A 98 -14.03 -6.90 -2.08
N SER A 99 -14.99 -7.78 -1.74
CA SER A 99 -16.31 -7.79 -2.38
C SER A 99 -17.04 -6.47 -2.25
N ASP A 100 -16.90 -5.79 -1.11
CA ASP A 100 -17.55 -4.49 -0.88
C ASP A 100 -16.98 -3.37 -1.77
N ASN A 101 -15.80 -3.58 -2.35
CA ASN A 101 -15.18 -2.64 -3.29
C ASN A 101 -15.63 -2.84 -4.73
N GLN A 102 -16.41 -3.90 -5.02
CA GLN A 102 -16.80 -4.26 -6.37
C GLN A 102 -18.20 -3.77 -6.76
N TYR A 103 -19.01 -3.41 -5.78
CA TYR A 103 -20.43 -3.07 -5.99
C TYR A 103 -20.79 -1.71 -5.44
N GLY A 104 -21.80 -1.11 -6.05
CA GLY A 104 -22.40 0.16 -5.63
C GLY A 104 -21.68 1.40 -6.18
N LEU A 105 -22.40 2.48 -6.31
CA LEU A 105 -21.93 3.77 -6.86
C LEU A 105 -21.33 3.67 -8.28
N GLY A 106 -21.75 2.70 -9.07
CA GLY A 106 -21.25 2.47 -10.43
C GLY A 106 -19.95 1.70 -10.51
N ARG A 107 -19.48 1.11 -9.41
CA ARG A 107 -18.24 0.30 -9.40
C ARG A 107 -18.31 -0.88 -10.35
N GLU A 108 -19.47 -1.49 -10.48
CA GLU A 108 -19.73 -2.61 -11.40
C GLU A 108 -19.37 -2.26 -12.85
N LEU A 109 -19.60 -1.03 -13.26
CA LEU A 109 -19.26 -0.54 -14.60
C LEU A 109 -17.75 -0.45 -14.81
N PHE A 110 -17.00 -0.19 -13.75
CA PHE A 110 -15.55 0.04 -13.80
C PHE A 110 -14.71 -1.16 -13.36
N ASN A 111 -15.32 -2.28 -13.00
CA ASN A 111 -14.60 -3.49 -12.56
C ASN A 111 -13.58 -3.97 -13.60
N ILE A 112 -13.90 -3.86 -14.87
CA ILE A 112 -13.01 -4.25 -15.97
C ILE A 112 -11.65 -3.52 -15.91
N PHE A 113 -11.62 -2.29 -15.44
CA PHE A 113 -10.37 -1.54 -15.29
C PHE A 113 -9.51 -2.12 -14.19
N GLY A 114 -10.10 -2.47 -13.04
CA GLY A 114 -9.39 -3.11 -11.94
C GLY A 114 -8.86 -4.50 -12.30
N GLU A 115 -9.61 -5.26 -13.11
CA GLU A 115 -9.18 -6.59 -13.57
C GLU A 115 -7.98 -6.53 -14.53
N ASN A 116 -7.89 -5.48 -15.34
CA ASN A 116 -6.88 -5.32 -16.37
C ASN A 116 -5.75 -4.36 -16.00
N VAL A 117 -5.79 -3.74 -14.80
CA VAL A 117 -4.79 -2.77 -14.42
C VAL A 117 -3.40 -3.41 -14.26
N GLY A 118 -2.42 -2.79 -14.87
CA GLY A 118 -1.01 -3.14 -14.73
C GLY A 118 -0.40 -2.72 -13.39
N PRO A 119 0.85 -3.09 -13.13
CA PRO A 119 1.52 -2.75 -11.88
C PRO A 119 1.79 -1.24 -11.78
N THR A 120 1.88 -0.76 -10.54
CA THR A 120 2.17 0.65 -10.27
C THR A 120 3.51 1.11 -10.84
N SER A 121 4.51 0.22 -10.89
CA SER A 121 5.82 0.49 -11.51
C SER A 121 5.74 0.82 -12.99
N GLU A 122 4.67 0.42 -13.67
CA GLU A 122 4.41 0.67 -15.09
C GLU A 122 3.29 1.69 -15.32
N GLY A 123 2.94 2.44 -14.27
CA GLY A 123 1.95 3.51 -14.33
C GLY A 123 0.51 3.08 -14.08
N ALA A 124 0.27 1.84 -13.62
CA ALA A 124 -1.07 1.31 -13.30
C ALA A 124 -2.08 1.54 -14.45
N ASN A 125 -1.64 1.26 -15.67
CA ASN A 125 -2.47 1.46 -16.86
C ASN A 125 -3.46 0.30 -17.04
N SER A 126 -4.71 0.62 -17.35
CA SER A 126 -5.78 -0.36 -17.56
C SER A 126 -6.25 -0.49 -19.01
N ILE A 127 -5.64 0.24 -19.94
CA ILE A 127 -6.12 0.34 -21.33
C ILE A 127 -5.06 -0.10 -22.34
N LEU A 128 -3.77 -0.08 -22.01
CA LEU A 128 -2.65 -0.39 -22.91
C LEU A 128 -1.98 -1.71 -22.56
#